data_b2d7e37b350f4a02a6212d82b0ecdc4b
#
_entry.id   b2d7e37b350f4a02a6212d82b0ecdc4b
#
_cell.length_a   1.000
_cell.length_b   1.000
_cell.length_c   1.000
_cell.angle_alpha   90.00
_cell.angle_beta   90.00
_cell.angle_gamma   90.00
#
_symmetry.space_group_name_H-M   'P 1'
#
loop_
_entity.id
_entity.type
_entity.pdbx_description
1 polymer ?
#
loop_
_entity_poly.entity_id
_entity_poly.type
_entity_poly.pdbx_seq_one_letter_code
_entity_poly.pdbx_strand_id
1 'polypeptide(L)' 'MANVYVEARPKGRPDHSPIDDFVVEDHADHVLHTSKTQDEAIAWARKEGRSPLVARVRHLNDKKKPDHWRAA' A
#
# COMPACT_ATOMS: atom_id res chain seq x y z
N MET A 1 -2.54 -9.76 14.01
CA MET A 1 -1.46 -9.02 13.35
C MET A 1 -1.99 -7.70 12.80
N ALA A 2 -1.18 -6.66 12.86
CA ALA A 2 -1.62 -5.34 12.40
C ALA A 2 -1.69 -5.30 10.88
N ASN A 3 -2.74 -4.71 10.35
CA ASN A 3 -2.86 -4.46 8.91
C ASN A 3 -2.00 -3.26 8.53
N VAL A 4 -1.36 -3.34 7.38
CA VAL A 4 -0.65 -2.23 6.77
C VAL A 4 -1.13 -2.06 5.34
N TYR A 5 -0.88 -0.88 4.77
CA TYR A 5 -1.41 -0.52 3.45
C TYR A 5 -0.27 -0.26 2.51
N VAL A 6 -0.29 -0.95 1.37
CA VAL A 6 0.72 -0.80 0.33
C VAL A 6 0.13 0.09 -0.76
N GLU A 7 0.75 1.24 -0.99
CA GLU A 7 0.27 2.23 -1.95
C GLU A 7 1.37 2.65 -2.91
N ALA A 8 0.98 2.88 -4.17
CA ALA A 8 1.87 3.44 -5.17
C ALA A 8 2.03 4.96 -4.95
N ARG A 9 3.20 5.47 -5.26
CA ARG A 9 3.50 6.91 -5.20
C ARG A 9 3.90 7.42 -6.59
N PRO A 10 3.62 8.68 -6.90
CA PRO A 10 2.97 9.68 -6.05
C PRO A 10 1.48 9.42 -5.84
N LYS A 11 0.99 9.83 -4.69
CA LYS A 11 -0.42 9.68 -4.33
C LYS A 11 -1.28 10.59 -5.20
N GLY A 12 -2.43 10.08 -5.64
CA GLY A 12 -3.35 10.87 -6.45
C GLY A 12 -2.88 11.09 -7.88
N ARG A 13 -1.87 10.35 -8.34
CA ARG A 13 -1.39 10.48 -9.71
C ARG A 13 -2.48 10.13 -10.73
N PRO A 14 -2.50 10.77 -11.91
CA PRO A 14 -3.43 10.38 -12.97
C PRO A 14 -3.14 8.97 -13.48
N ASP A 15 -4.12 8.37 -14.15
CA ASP A 15 -3.92 7.09 -14.83
C ASP A 15 -2.78 7.22 -15.84
N HIS A 16 -2.04 6.13 -16.00
CA HIS A 16 -0.90 6.05 -16.93
C HIS A 16 0.30 6.90 -16.54
N SER A 17 0.26 7.57 -15.39
CA SER A 17 1.44 8.26 -14.87
C SER A 17 2.42 7.24 -14.30
N PRO A 18 3.73 7.49 -14.42
CA PRO A 18 4.74 6.61 -13.84
C PRO A 18 4.57 6.46 -12.34
N ILE A 19 4.87 5.28 -11.84
CA ILE A 19 4.94 5.02 -10.41
C ILE A 19 6.41 5.13 -10.00
N ASP A 20 6.69 6.03 -9.04
CA ASP A 20 8.06 6.22 -8.57
C ASP A 20 8.47 5.12 -7.60
N ASP A 21 7.60 4.79 -6.67
CA ASP A 21 7.87 3.75 -5.69
C ASP A 21 6.56 3.30 -5.02
N PHE A 22 6.69 2.39 -4.08
CA PHE A 22 5.59 1.92 -3.26
C PHE A 22 5.93 2.14 -1.79
N VAL A 23 4.95 2.55 -1.01
CA VAL A 23 5.14 2.75 0.43
C VAL A 23 4.25 1.79 1.20
N VAL A 24 4.70 1.42 2.39
CA VAL A 24 3.90 0.67 3.35
C VAL A 24 3.55 1.63 4.48
N GLU A 25 2.27 1.83 4.70
CA GLU A 25 1.76 2.76 5.72
C GLU A 25 0.93 2.04 6.75
N ASP A 26 0.93 2.56 7.96
CA ASP A 26 -0.01 2.09 8.98
C ASP A 26 -1.36 2.80 8.82
N HIS A 27 -2.31 2.50 9.71
CA HIS A 27 -3.65 3.07 9.64
C HIS A 27 -3.66 4.57 9.87
N ALA A 28 -2.63 5.10 10.51
CA ALA A 28 -2.49 6.53 10.80
C ALA A 28 -1.66 7.28 9.76
N ASP A 29 -1.46 6.67 8.59
CA ASP A 29 -0.71 7.26 7.48
C ASP A 29 0.79 7.45 7.73
N HIS A 30 1.35 6.75 8.69
CA HIS A 30 2.81 6.75 8.89
C HIS A 30 3.47 5.81 7.90
N VAL A 31 4.45 6.30 7.16
CA VAL A 31 5.23 5.50 6.23
C VAL A 31 6.20 4.63 7.02
N LEU A 32 6.02 3.32 6.94
CA LEU A 32 6.86 2.36 7.67
C LEU A 32 8.03 1.87 6.82
N HIS A 33 7.84 1.84 5.49
CA HIS A 33 8.84 1.33 4.58
C HIS A 33 8.55 1.83 3.17
N THR A 34 9.60 1.97 2.37
CA THR A 34 9.49 2.36 0.96
C THR A 34 10.24 1.32 0.12
N SER A 35 9.62 0.85 -0.94
CA SER A 35 10.20 -0.14 -1.85
C SER A 35 9.97 0.29 -3.29
N LYS A 36 10.78 -0.22 -4.20
CA LYS A 36 10.65 0.10 -5.63
C LYS A 36 9.51 -0.64 -6.29
N THR A 37 9.14 -1.80 -5.77
CA THR A 37 8.06 -2.61 -6.35
C THR A 37 7.04 -2.98 -5.29
N GLN A 38 5.82 -3.28 -5.76
CA GLN A 38 4.75 -3.73 -4.88
C GLN A 38 5.12 -5.05 -4.19
N ASP A 39 5.73 -5.96 -4.93
CA ASP A 39 6.12 -7.26 -4.38
C ASP A 39 7.11 -7.11 -3.24
N GLU A 40 8.06 -6.20 -3.37
CA GLU A 40 9.02 -5.94 -2.29
C GLU A 40 8.33 -5.37 -1.05
N ALA A 41 7.38 -4.46 -1.25
CA ALA A 41 6.63 -3.88 -0.14
C ALA A 41 5.82 -4.95 0.60
N ILE A 42 5.14 -5.82 -0.15
CA ILE A 42 4.36 -6.91 0.42
C ILE A 42 5.28 -7.89 1.19
N ALA A 43 6.40 -8.24 0.59
CA ALA A 43 7.36 -9.15 1.22
C ALA A 43 7.90 -8.57 2.53
N TRP A 44 8.21 -7.27 2.54
CA TRP A 44 8.67 -6.61 3.75
C TRP A 44 7.61 -6.68 4.86
N ALA A 45 6.35 -6.39 4.53
CA ALA A 45 5.27 -6.42 5.51
C ALA A 45 5.09 -7.81 6.11
N ARG A 46 5.14 -8.85 5.28
CA ARG A 46 5.02 -10.23 5.75
C ARG A 46 6.19 -10.63 6.64
N LYS A 47 7.39 -10.21 6.28
CA LYS A 47 8.59 -10.47 7.08
C LYS A 47 8.48 -9.85 8.47
N GLU A 48 7.82 -8.69 8.56
CA GLU A 48 7.63 -8.00 9.84
C GLU A 48 6.42 -8.53 10.63
N GLY A 49 5.79 -9.58 10.15
CA GLY A 49 4.62 -10.14 10.82
C GLY A 49 3.37 -9.29 10.67
N ARG A 50 3.29 -8.47 9.64
CA ARG A 50 2.15 -7.61 9.35
C ARG A 50 1.32 -8.19 8.22
N SER A 51 0.06 -7.76 8.13
CA SER A 51 -0.86 -8.20 7.08
C SER A 51 -0.98 -7.11 6.03
N PRO A 52 -0.33 -7.26 4.87
CA PRO A 52 -0.37 -6.22 3.84
C PRO A 52 -1.71 -6.20 3.10
N LEU A 53 -2.23 -5.01 2.87
CA LEU A 53 -3.41 -4.76 2.06
C LEU A 53 -3.01 -3.90 0.88
N VAL A 54 -3.53 -4.24 -0.30
CA VAL A 54 -3.28 -3.46 -1.52
C VAL A 54 -4.60 -2.90 -2.03
N ALA A 55 -4.54 -1.76 -2.72
CA ALA A 55 -5.74 -1.15 -3.27
C ALA A 55 -6.36 -2.06 -4.33
N ARG A 56 -7.67 -2.27 -4.25
CA ARG A 56 -8.39 -3.08 -5.24
C ARG A 56 -8.52 -2.36 -6.57
N VAL A 57 -8.67 -1.05 -6.49
CA VAL A 57 -8.79 -0.20 -7.67
C VAL A 57 -7.86 1.00 -7.46
N ARG A 58 -7.21 1.42 -8.54
CA ARG A 58 -6.14 2.42 -8.49
C ARG A 58 -6.51 3.71 -7.76
N HIS A 59 -7.75 4.15 -7.85
CA HIS A 59 -8.20 5.42 -7.26
C HIS A 59 -8.88 5.28 -5.92
N LEU A 60 -9.13 4.06 -5.48
CA LEU A 60 -9.88 3.82 -4.25
C LEU A 60 -8.90 3.36 -3.17
N ASN A 61 -8.46 4.30 -2.36
CA ASN A 61 -7.47 4.04 -1.32
C ASN A 61 -7.85 4.62 0.03
N ASP A 62 -9.15 4.73 0.30
CA ASP A 62 -9.64 5.20 1.60
C ASP A 62 -9.51 4.07 2.62
N LYS A 63 -8.63 4.25 3.60
CA LYS A 63 -8.37 3.24 4.63
C LYS A 63 -9.57 2.93 5.50
N LYS A 64 -10.56 3.83 5.54
CA LYS A 64 -11.79 3.61 6.30
C LYS A 64 -12.79 2.73 5.55
N LYS A 65 -12.53 2.42 4.29
CA LYS A 65 -13.43 1.64 3.46
C LYS A 65 -12.78 0.30 3.11
N PRO A 66 -13.15 -0.78 3.80
CA PRO A 66 -12.53 -2.09 3.55
C PRO A 66 -12.65 -2.56 2.11
N ASP A 67 -13.72 -2.15 1.41
CA ASP A 67 -13.95 -2.55 0.02
C ASP A 67 -12.89 -2.00 -0.94
N HIS A 68 -12.15 -0.97 -0.55
CA HIS A 68 -11.08 -0.40 -1.37
C HIS A 68 -9.81 -1.23 -1.33
N TRP A 69 -9.70 -2.18 -0.40
CA TRP A 69 -8.48 -2.91 -0.15
C TRP A 69 -8.69 -4.42 -0.26
N ARG A 70 -7.66 -5.14 -0.60
CA ARG A 70 -7.66 -6.59 -0.59
C ARG A 70 -6.38 -7.09 0.07
N ALA A 71 -6.47 -8.27 0.69
CA ALA A 71 -5.29 -8.91 1.26
C ALA A 71 -4.35 -9.32 0.12
N ALA A 72 -3.10 -9.08 0.34
CA ALA A 72 -2.08 -9.47 -0.63
C ALA A 72 -1.57 -10.87 -0.34
#